data_6d42bc6d95846d7bb8a1978bde8e744e
#
_entry.id   6d42bc6d95846d7bb8a1978bde8e744e
#
_cell.length_a   1.000
_cell.length_b   1.000
_cell.length_c   1.000
_cell.angle_alpha   90.00
_cell.angle_beta   90.00
_cell.angle_gamma   90.00
#
_symmetry.space_group_name_H-M   'P 1'
#
loop_
_entity.id
_entity.type
_entity.pdbx_description
1 polymer ?
#
loop_
_entity_poly.entity_id
_entity_poly.type
_entity_poly.pdbx_seq_one_letter_code
_entity_poly.pdbx_strand_id
1 'polypeptide(L)'
;MEKVKFTQMKDGTKEDYDLLSKYEEKFSKDLPDRILDALRNLDSSVDGYQVTRLEHSLQSATRAEKDGADEEMVVATLVHDIGDNLAPYNHSQLVASVLRPYVSEKVYWIMLHHGIFQEYYYAHHIGRDRNARDRFIDHPYYQDAV
;
A
#
# COMPACT_ATOMS: atom_id res chain seq x y z
N MET A 1 10.18 -3.55 31.33
CA MET A 1 9.84 -4.47 30.22
C MET A 1 10.93 -5.53 30.16
N GLU A 2 10.56 -6.80 30.27
CA GLU A 2 11.49 -7.92 30.16
C GLU A 2 12.09 -7.98 28.76
N LYS A 3 13.40 -8.33 28.68
CA LYS A 3 14.14 -8.41 27.42
C LYS A 3 14.82 -9.76 27.33
N VAL A 4 15.05 -10.22 26.11
CA VAL A 4 15.89 -11.40 25.86
C VAL A 4 17.32 -11.18 26.34
N LYS A 5 18.01 -12.25 26.64
CA LYS A 5 19.37 -12.22 27.23
C LYS A 5 20.48 -12.25 26.17
N PHE A 6 20.15 -12.65 24.96
CA PHE A 6 21.13 -12.76 23.88
C PHE A 6 21.33 -11.43 23.12
N THR A 7 22.49 -11.31 22.49
CA THR A 7 22.86 -10.22 21.57
C THR A 7 23.04 -10.71 20.14
N GLN A 8 23.18 -12.02 19.95
CA GLN A 8 23.24 -12.66 18.63
C GLN A 8 22.13 -13.72 18.54
N MET A 9 21.42 -13.73 17.44
CA MET A 9 20.25 -14.62 17.24
C MET A 9 20.54 -16.10 17.48
N LYS A 10 21.76 -16.57 17.12
CA LYS A 10 22.18 -17.97 17.33
C LYS A 10 22.27 -18.40 18.80
N ASP A 11 22.39 -17.45 19.71
CA ASP A 11 22.56 -17.68 21.16
C ASP A 11 21.22 -17.63 21.92
N GLY A 12 20.10 -17.37 21.22
CA GLY A 12 18.78 -17.32 21.80
C GLY A 12 18.26 -18.71 22.21
N THR A 13 17.61 -18.77 23.37
CA THR A 13 16.92 -19.95 23.87
C THR A 13 15.47 -19.97 23.41
N LYS A 14 14.79 -21.11 23.62
CA LYS A 14 13.36 -21.22 23.33
C LYS A 14 12.55 -20.16 24.12
N GLU A 15 12.87 -19.97 25.38
CA GLU A 15 12.21 -19.00 26.27
C GLU A 15 12.39 -17.56 25.79
N ASP A 16 13.56 -17.22 25.26
CA ASP A 16 13.82 -15.92 24.64
C ASP A 16 12.93 -15.71 23.40
N TYR A 17 12.81 -16.70 22.54
CA TYR A 17 11.95 -16.61 21.34
C TYR A 17 10.46 -16.62 21.68
N ASP A 18 10.03 -17.37 22.70
CA ASP A 18 8.65 -17.33 23.19
C ASP A 18 8.30 -15.92 23.75
N LEU A 19 9.26 -15.25 24.38
CA LEU A 19 9.10 -13.86 24.83
C LEU A 19 9.00 -12.89 23.63
N LEU A 20 9.87 -13.00 22.64
CA LEU A 20 9.85 -12.17 21.43
C LEU A 20 8.53 -12.34 20.68
N SER A 21 8.05 -13.58 20.51
CA SER A 21 6.80 -13.84 19.80
C SER A 21 5.60 -13.13 20.44
N LYS A 22 5.56 -13.01 21.77
CA LYS A 22 4.51 -12.25 22.47
C LYS A 22 4.57 -10.76 22.14
N TYR A 23 5.77 -10.18 22.05
CA TYR A 23 5.94 -8.78 21.70
C TYR A 23 5.61 -8.54 20.22
N GLU A 24 6.03 -9.44 19.33
CA GLU A 24 5.73 -9.39 17.90
C GLU A 24 4.24 -9.48 17.63
N GLU A 25 3.54 -10.40 18.31
CA GLU A 25 2.07 -10.52 18.19
C GLU A 25 1.37 -9.22 18.62
N LYS A 26 1.77 -8.66 19.76
CA LYS A 26 1.23 -7.37 20.22
C LYS A 26 1.51 -6.26 19.22
N PHE A 27 2.77 -6.14 18.76
CA PHE A 27 3.17 -5.15 17.78
C PHE A 27 2.40 -5.29 16.46
N SER A 28 2.16 -6.52 16.01
CA SER A 28 1.41 -6.79 14.79
C SER A 28 -0.06 -6.37 14.89
N LYS A 29 -0.68 -6.50 16.06
CA LYS A 29 -2.06 -6.04 16.30
C LYS A 29 -2.24 -4.53 16.13
N ASP A 30 -1.18 -3.76 16.34
CA ASP A 30 -1.18 -2.30 16.19
C ASP A 30 -0.88 -1.85 14.74
N LEU A 31 -0.80 -2.78 13.76
CA LEU A 31 -0.55 -2.44 12.36
C LEU A 31 -1.60 -1.51 11.74
N PRO A 32 -2.92 -1.66 11.99
CA PRO A 32 -3.91 -0.74 11.44
C PRO A 32 -3.65 0.72 11.84
N ASP A 33 -3.27 0.97 13.09
CA ASP A 33 -2.96 2.33 13.57
C ASP A 33 -1.75 2.91 12.86
N ARG A 34 -0.69 2.10 12.63
CA ARG A 34 0.48 2.54 11.86
C ARG A 34 0.17 2.83 10.40
N ILE A 35 -0.74 2.07 9.78
CA ILE A 35 -1.21 2.34 8.41
C ILE A 35 -2.00 3.66 8.38
N LEU A 36 -2.87 3.90 9.36
CA LEU A 36 -3.60 5.16 9.48
C LEU A 36 -2.67 6.36 9.72
N ASP A 37 -1.60 6.17 10.48
CA ASP A 37 -0.57 7.22 10.66
C ASP A 37 0.20 7.49 9.36
N ALA A 38 0.53 6.45 8.58
CA ALA A 38 1.11 6.62 7.26
C ALA A 38 0.17 7.37 6.31
N LEU A 39 -1.13 7.08 6.36
CA LEU A 39 -2.15 7.80 5.59
C LEU A 39 -2.23 9.28 6.01
N ARG A 40 -2.27 9.59 7.31
CA ARG A 40 -2.28 10.99 7.81
C ARG A 40 -1.04 11.78 7.36
N ASN A 41 0.12 11.12 7.31
CA ASN A 41 1.37 11.74 6.88
C ASN A 41 1.38 12.14 5.40
N LEU A 42 0.43 11.67 4.60
CA LEU A 42 0.26 12.10 3.21
C LEU A 42 -0.22 13.56 3.08
N ASP A 43 -0.72 14.17 4.15
CA ASP A 43 -1.10 15.59 4.17
C ASP A 43 0.08 16.53 3.89
N SER A 44 1.29 16.13 4.30
CA SER A 44 2.56 16.83 4.06
C SER A 44 3.47 16.13 3.05
N SER A 45 2.90 15.39 2.11
CA SER A 45 3.62 14.68 1.06
C SER A 45 3.93 15.60 -0.15
N VAL A 46 3.98 15.04 -1.34
CA VAL A 46 4.34 15.74 -2.59
C VAL A 46 3.45 16.96 -2.85
N ASP A 47 4.06 18.12 -3.01
CA ASP A 47 3.41 19.38 -3.36
C ASP A 47 3.14 19.51 -4.87
N GLY A 48 2.34 20.54 -5.23
CA GLY A 48 2.08 20.94 -6.62
C GLY A 48 0.73 20.51 -7.18
N TYR A 49 -0.01 19.70 -6.46
CA TYR A 49 -1.40 19.34 -6.79
C TYR A 49 -2.40 20.32 -6.15
N GLN A 50 -3.64 20.34 -6.67
CA GLN A 50 -4.71 21.19 -6.13
C GLN A 50 -5.28 20.65 -4.80
N VAL A 51 -5.03 19.40 -4.49
CA VAL A 51 -5.41 18.71 -3.24
C VAL A 51 -4.19 18.02 -2.66
N THR A 52 -4.17 17.84 -1.34
CA THR A 52 -3.11 17.05 -0.71
C THR A 52 -3.24 15.58 -1.10
N ARG A 53 -2.17 14.81 -0.92
CA ARG A 53 -2.21 13.35 -1.17
C ARG A 53 -3.18 12.66 -0.21
N LEU A 54 -3.36 13.19 1.01
CA LEU A 54 -4.38 12.70 1.94
C LEU A 54 -5.80 12.95 1.40
N GLU A 55 -6.10 14.17 0.96
CA GLU A 55 -7.39 14.50 0.35
C GLU A 55 -7.67 13.64 -0.88
N HIS A 56 -6.66 13.43 -1.74
CA HIS A 56 -6.75 12.53 -2.89
C HIS A 56 -7.13 11.10 -2.46
N SER A 57 -6.48 10.56 -1.44
CA SER A 57 -6.77 9.23 -0.91
C SER A 57 -8.20 9.10 -0.38
N LEU A 58 -8.67 10.09 0.38
CA LEU A 58 -10.05 10.16 0.88
C LEU A 58 -11.07 10.27 -0.25
N GLN A 59 -10.80 11.10 -1.26
CA GLN A 59 -11.66 11.24 -2.44
C GLN A 59 -11.74 9.95 -3.24
N SER A 60 -10.60 9.27 -3.43
CA SER A 60 -10.52 8.02 -4.16
C SER A 60 -11.32 6.91 -3.49
N ALA A 61 -11.17 6.74 -2.17
CA ALA A 61 -11.96 5.78 -1.39
C ALA A 61 -13.46 6.10 -1.43
N THR A 62 -13.84 7.38 -1.31
CA THR A 62 -15.24 7.82 -1.39
C THR A 62 -15.85 7.50 -2.77
N ARG A 63 -15.08 7.65 -3.84
CA ARG A 63 -15.55 7.27 -5.18
C ARG A 63 -15.72 5.76 -5.31
N ALA A 64 -14.75 4.98 -4.85
CA ALA A 64 -14.84 3.51 -4.86
C ALA A 64 -16.10 3.03 -4.11
N GLU A 65 -16.38 3.58 -2.93
CA GLU A 65 -17.58 3.27 -2.15
C GLU A 65 -18.87 3.62 -2.91
N LYS A 66 -18.95 4.82 -3.49
CA LYS A 66 -20.12 5.25 -4.29
C LYS A 66 -20.33 4.42 -5.55
N ASP A 67 -19.27 3.91 -6.14
CA ASP A 67 -19.31 3.03 -7.32
C ASP A 67 -19.67 1.58 -6.95
N GLY A 68 -19.87 1.28 -5.66
CA GLY A 68 -20.29 -0.03 -5.17
C GLY A 68 -19.15 -1.03 -5.03
N ALA A 69 -17.90 -0.57 -4.93
CA ALA A 69 -16.77 -1.45 -4.62
C ALA A 69 -16.96 -2.12 -3.25
N ASP A 70 -16.43 -3.32 -3.10
CA ASP A 70 -16.43 -4.01 -1.80
C ASP A 70 -15.50 -3.31 -0.79
N GLU A 71 -15.64 -3.65 0.48
CA GLU A 71 -14.88 -3.05 1.58
C GLU A 71 -13.36 -3.20 1.37
N GLU A 72 -12.93 -4.34 0.86
CA GLU A 72 -11.52 -4.63 0.59
C GLU A 72 -10.94 -3.63 -0.41
N MET A 73 -11.64 -3.38 -1.51
CA MET A 73 -11.23 -2.42 -2.55
C MET A 73 -11.29 -0.98 -2.04
N VAL A 74 -12.30 -0.61 -1.26
CA VAL A 74 -12.42 0.73 -0.65
C VAL A 74 -11.24 1.01 0.27
N VAL A 75 -10.89 0.07 1.15
CA VAL A 75 -9.74 0.19 2.05
C VAL A 75 -8.43 0.25 1.26
N ALA A 76 -8.25 -0.63 0.27
CA ALA A 76 -7.06 -0.63 -0.58
C ALA A 76 -6.91 0.72 -1.32
N THR A 77 -7.99 1.24 -1.86
CA THR A 77 -8.02 2.56 -2.52
C THR A 77 -7.70 3.69 -1.55
N LEU A 78 -8.18 3.62 -0.31
CA LEU A 78 -7.86 4.62 0.72
C LEU A 78 -6.35 4.71 0.99
N VAL A 79 -5.64 3.59 0.97
CA VAL A 79 -4.22 3.53 1.36
C VAL A 79 -3.26 3.39 0.18
N HIS A 80 -3.74 3.47 -1.07
CA HIS A 80 -2.94 3.14 -2.26
C HIS A 80 -1.65 3.95 -2.40
N ASP A 81 -1.61 5.16 -1.87
CA ASP A 81 -0.47 6.08 -1.97
C ASP A 81 0.34 6.21 -0.66
N ILE A 82 0.08 5.41 0.38
CA ILE A 82 0.84 5.53 1.66
C ILE A 82 2.36 5.32 1.50
N GLY A 83 2.77 4.74 0.38
CA GLY A 83 4.17 4.55 0.03
C GLY A 83 4.87 5.79 -0.50
N ASP A 84 4.17 6.86 -0.87
CA ASP A 84 4.76 8.03 -1.51
C ASP A 84 5.93 8.63 -0.71
N ASN A 85 5.80 8.72 0.60
CA ASN A 85 6.83 9.30 1.47
C ASN A 85 8.08 8.42 1.66
N LEU A 86 7.96 7.11 1.45
CA LEU A 86 9.05 6.15 1.69
C LEU A 86 9.58 5.53 0.39
N ALA A 87 8.74 5.40 -0.62
CA ALA A 87 9.06 4.72 -1.86
C ALA A 87 8.55 5.50 -3.09
N PRO A 88 9.00 6.76 -3.31
CA PRO A 88 8.46 7.63 -4.36
C PRO A 88 8.62 7.05 -5.78
N TYR A 89 9.57 6.16 -5.99
CA TYR A 89 9.79 5.50 -7.29
C TYR A 89 9.04 4.17 -7.46
N ASN A 90 8.51 3.61 -6.39
CA ASN A 90 7.86 2.29 -6.39
C ASN A 90 6.79 2.16 -5.29
N HIS A 91 6.05 3.24 -5.03
CA HIS A 91 4.99 3.26 -4.00
C HIS A 91 3.93 2.18 -4.20
N SER A 92 3.59 1.86 -5.45
CA SER A 92 2.64 0.78 -5.78
C SER A 92 3.10 -0.58 -5.25
N GLN A 93 4.39 -0.87 -5.37
CA GLN A 93 4.98 -2.12 -4.86
C GLN A 93 4.97 -2.14 -3.33
N LEU A 94 5.26 -1.00 -2.69
CA LEU A 94 5.24 -0.88 -1.24
C LEU A 94 3.84 -1.16 -0.69
N VAL A 95 2.82 -0.46 -1.18
CA VAL A 95 1.45 -0.65 -0.70
C VAL A 95 0.93 -2.06 -1.00
N ALA A 96 1.22 -2.60 -2.18
CA ALA A 96 0.85 -3.98 -2.52
C ALA A 96 1.45 -4.99 -1.54
N SER A 97 2.72 -4.81 -1.15
CA SER A 97 3.39 -5.67 -0.17
C SER A 97 2.79 -5.55 1.23
N VAL A 98 2.43 -4.33 1.66
CA VAL A 98 1.75 -4.10 2.95
C VAL A 98 0.40 -4.79 3.00
N LEU A 99 -0.37 -4.72 1.91
CA LEU A 99 -1.72 -5.27 1.85
C LEU A 99 -1.75 -6.78 1.55
N ARG A 100 -0.70 -7.35 0.94
CA ARG A 100 -0.67 -8.73 0.45
C ARG A 100 -1.22 -9.79 1.40
N PRO A 101 -0.93 -9.76 2.72
CA PRO A 101 -1.44 -10.77 3.65
C PRO A 101 -2.95 -10.69 3.93
N TYR A 102 -3.60 -9.58 3.55
CA TYR A 102 -4.95 -9.22 4.00
C TYR A 102 -5.97 -9.11 2.88
N VAL A 103 -5.53 -9.09 1.62
CA VAL A 103 -6.39 -8.83 0.46
C VAL A 103 -6.37 -9.99 -0.52
N SER A 104 -7.39 -10.03 -1.39
CA SER A 104 -7.49 -10.97 -2.50
C SER A 104 -6.38 -10.77 -3.53
N GLU A 105 -6.13 -11.79 -4.34
CA GLU A 105 -5.18 -11.72 -5.46
C GLU A 105 -5.51 -10.58 -6.43
N LYS A 106 -6.80 -10.34 -6.65
CA LYS A 106 -7.26 -9.25 -7.53
C LYS A 106 -6.86 -7.88 -6.97
N VAL A 107 -7.17 -7.61 -5.72
CA VAL A 107 -6.84 -6.32 -5.09
C VAL A 107 -5.33 -6.14 -4.99
N TYR A 108 -4.59 -7.18 -4.61
CA TYR A 108 -3.13 -7.16 -4.61
C TYR A 108 -2.57 -6.78 -5.98
N TRP A 109 -3.05 -7.43 -7.06
CA TRP A 109 -2.60 -7.17 -8.41
C TRP A 109 -2.90 -5.73 -8.86
N ILE A 110 -4.10 -5.23 -8.58
CA ILE A 110 -4.50 -3.85 -8.88
C ILE A 110 -3.60 -2.86 -8.16
N MET A 111 -3.37 -3.06 -6.87
CA MET A 111 -2.49 -2.19 -6.08
C MET A 111 -1.05 -2.20 -6.59
N LEU A 112 -0.54 -3.37 -6.96
CA LEU A 112 0.81 -3.53 -7.51
C LEU A 112 1.02 -2.74 -8.81
N HIS A 113 -0.03 -2.62 -9.62
CA HIS A 113 0.06 -2.03 -10.95
C HIS A 113 -0.63 -0.68 -11.09
N HIS A 114 -1.27 -0.14 -10.05
CA HIS A 114 -2.07 1.09 -10.19
C HIS A 114 -1.26 2.26 -10.77
N GLY A 115 0.01 2.40 -10.44
CA GLY A 115 0.87 3.45 -10.96
C GLY A 115 0.99 3.41 -12.49
N ILE A 116 1.22 2.22 -13.08
CA ILE A 116 1.34 2.10 -14.54
C ILE A 116 -0.01 2.34 -15.25
N PHE A 117 -1.14 2.03 -14.60
CA PHE A 117 -2.46 2.35 -15.15
C PHE A 117 -2.73 3.85 -15.12
N GLN A 118 -2.29 4.56 -14.09
CA GLN A 118 -2.38 6.02 -14.02
C GLN A 118 -1.49 6.71 -15.07
N GLU A 119 -0.36 6.14 -15.46
CA GLU A 119 0.52 6.67 -16.50
C GLU A 119 -0.18 6.89 -17.84
N TYR A 120 -1.27 6.20 -18.11
CA TYR A 120 -2.10 6.42 -19.29
C TYR A 120 -2.53 7.88 -19.46
N TYR A 121 -2.74 8.61 -18.38
CA TYR A 121 -3.22 10.00 -18.41
C TYR A 121 -2.11 11.02 -18.60
N TYR A 122 -0.87 10.74 -18.19
CA TYR A 122 0.18 11.76 -18.16
C TYR A 122 1.53 11.37 -18.78
N ALA A 123 1.81 10.10 -18.98
CA ALA A 123 3.14 9.63 -19.40
C ALA A 123 3.60 10.27 -20.72
N HIS A 124 2.69 10.46 -21.68
CA HIS A 124 3.00 11.08 -22.98
C HIS A 124 3.42 12.56 -22.86
N HIS A 125 3.00 13.27 -21.81
CA HIS A 125 3.43 14.65 -21.55
C HIS A 125 4.88 14.75 -21.07
N ILE A 126 5.44 13.66 -20.56
CA ILE A 126 6.82 13.58 -20.07
C ILE A 126 7.70 12.64 -20.90
N GLY A 127 7.28 12.35 -22.15
CA GLY A 127 8.05 11.57 -23.12
C GLY A 127 8.07 10.06 -22.85
N ARG A 128 7.11 9.53 -22.07
CA ARG A 128 6.95 8.09 -21.81
C ARG A 128 5.73 7.53 -22.54
N ASP A 129 5.67 6.19 -22.66
CA ASP A 129 4.56 5.49 -23.30
C ASP A 129 3.34 5.42 -22.38
N ARG A 130 2.26 6.13 -22.76
CA ARG A 130 0.98 6.06 -22.06
C ARG A 130 0.30 4.69 -22.12
N ASN A 131 0.62 3.90 -23.14
CA ASN A 131 0.02 2.59 -23.35
C ASN A 131 0.84 1.45 -22.70
N ALA A 132 1.82 1.76 -21.86
CA ALA A 132 2.64 0.77 -21.18
C ALA A 132 1.83 -0.27 -20.39
N ARG A 133 0.61 0.07 -19.95
CA ARG A 133 -0.34 -0.85 -19.29
C ARG A 133 -0.87 -1.95 -20.22
N ASP A 134 -0.86 -1.73 -21.55
CA ASP A 134 -1.42 -2.68 -22.52
C ASP A 134 -0.66 -4.01 -22.57
N ARG A 135 0.56 -4.07 -22.04
CA ARG A 135 1.28 -5.33 -21.81
C ARG A 135 0.52 -6.32 -20.92
N PHE A 136 -0.46 -5.86 -20.16
CA PHE A 136 -1.31 -6.66 -19.29
C PHE A 136 -2.71 -6.92 -19.85
N ILE A 137 -2.99 -6.61 -21.12
CA ILE A 137 -4.33 -6.62 -21.71
C ILE A 137 -5.03 -7.99 -21.59
N ASP A 138 -4.28 -9.07 -21.60
CA ASP A 138 -4.79 -10.43 -21.45
C ASP A 138 -4.89 -10.89 -19.98
N HIS A 139 -4.52 -10.03 -19.02
CA HIS A 139 -4.59 -10.38 -17.61
C HIS A 139 -6.04 -10.33 -17.11
N PRO A 140 -6.52 -11.34 -16.32
CA PRO A 140 -7.91 -11.41 -15.84
C PRO A 140 -8.42 -10.15 -15.15
N TYR A 141 -7.53 -9.42 -14.47
CA TYR A 141 -7.86 -8.22 -13.69
C TYR A 141 -7.59 -6.90 -14.44
N TYR A 142 -7.22 -6.96 -15.70
CA TYR A 142 -6.90 -5.75 -16.48
C TYR A 142 -8.07 -4.76 -16.50
N GLN A 143 -9.29 -5.24 -16.78
CA GLN A 143 -10.47 -4.39 -16.87
C GLN A 143 -10.89 -3.80 -15.50
N ASP A 144 -10.60 -4.50 -14.40
CA ASP A 144 -10.84 -3.99 -13.05
C ASP A 144 -9.86 -2.85 -12.66
N ALA A 145 -8.71 -2.77 -13.34
CA ALA A 145 -7.68 -1.75 -13.09
C ALA A 145 -7.75 -0.54 -14.04
N VAL A 146 -8.52 -0.61 -15.15
CA VAL A 146 -8.76 0.48 -16.10
C VAL A 146 -9.72 1.50 -15.55
#